data_9b0afcadbb8397f5b79acac32f9dbe48
#
_entry.id   9b0afcadbb8397f5b79acac32f9dbe48
#
_cell.length_a   1.000
_cell.length_b   1.000
_cell.length_c   1.000
_cell.angle_alpha   90.00
_cell.angle_beta   90.00
_cell.angle_gamma   90.00
#
_symmetry.space_group_name_H-M   'P 1'
#
loop_
_entity.id
_entity.type
_entity.pdbx_description
1 polymer ?
#
loop_
_entity_poly.entity_id
_entity_poly.type
_entity_poly.pdbx_seq_one_letter_code
_entity_poly.pdbx_strand_id
1 'polypeptide(L)'
;MEKVVGVRFRNVGKIYYFNPKNYKVKVGDHVIVETARGVEYGRVVLEPRSVKEDEVVHPLKEVLRVATKEDEDHEAENRQKEKEAFKICKKKIREHGLDMKLIDAEYTFDNNKVLFYFTADGRIDFRQLVKDLASVFKTRIELRQIGVRDETKILGGIGICGRTLCCHTYLSEFAPVSIKMAKEQNLSLNQTKISGVCGRLMCCLKNEQETYEELNRNLPGIGDMVTTPQGVSGTVQSVNVLRQMVKIGVEVNDEKEIQEFPVRDLRFRPKRKKGKGGSADHEEKEVKKGDSKPNEK
;
A
#
# COMPACT_ATOMS: atom_id res chain seq x y z
N MET A 1 -6.18 7.10 28.10
CA MET A 1 -6.69 5.96 27.30
C MET A 1 -8.10 6.28 26.85
N GLU A 2 -8.35 6.27 25.55
CA GLU A 2 -9.66 6.57 24.97
C GLU A 2 -10.33 5.29 24.47
N LYS A 3 -11.64 5.22 24.67
CA LYS A 3 -12.45 4.11 24.16
C LYS A 3 -12.80 4.40 22.70
N VAL A 4 -12.36 3.53 21.79
CA VAL A 4 -12.57 3.69 20.36
C VAL A 4 -13.16 2.45 19.73
N VAL A 5 -13.88 2.64 18.63
CA VAL A 5 -14.36 1.59 17.73
C VAL A 5 -13.70 1.79 16.36
N GLY A 6 -13.29 0.71 15.72
CA GLY A 6 -12.70 0.77 14.37
C GLY A 6 -13.77 0.62 13.30
N VAL A 7 -13.90 1.63 12.45
CA VAL A 7 -14.89 1.67 11.36
C VAL A 7 -14.18 1.73 10.01
N ARG A 8 -14.72 1.05 9.02
CA ARG A 8 -14.23 1.02 7.64
C ARG A 8 -15.37 1.35 6.68
N PHE A 9 -15.10 2.21 5.70
CA PHE A 9 -16.09 2.68 4.72
C PHE A 9 -16.08 1.89 3.41
N ARG A 10 -14.98 1.22 3.09
CA ARG A 10 -14.81 0.39 1.89
C ARG A 10 -14.30 -0.99 2.28
N ASN A 11 -14.53 -2.00 1.45
CA ASN A 11 -14.10 -3.37 1.72
C ASN A 11 -12.61 -3.48 2.07
N VAL A 12 -11.77 -2.70 1.40
CA VAL A 12 -10.34 -2.58 1.69
C VAL A 12 -9.98 -1.10 1.82
N GLY A 13 -10.10 -0.58 3.02
CA GLY A 13 -9.81 0.81 3.36
C GLY A 13 -9.04 0.91 4.66
N LYS A 14 -8.55 2.09 4.93
CA LYS A 14 -8.00 2.43 6.25
C LYS A 14 -9.11 2.26 7.30
N ILE A 15 -8.73 1.76 8.46
CA ILE A 15 -9.60 1.71 9.63
C ILE A 15 -9.50 3.06 10.32
N TYR A 16 -10.64 3.68 10.56
CA TYR A 16 -10.73 4.94 11.27
C TYR A 16 -11.30 4.70 12.66
N TYR A 17 -10.75 5.38 13.65
CA TYR A 17 -11.21 5.29 15.02
C TYR A 17 -12.25 6.37 15.31
N PHE A 18 -13.34 5.95 15.98
CA PHE A 18 -14.44 6.82 16.42
C PHE A 18 -14.75 6.52 17.88
N ASN A 19 -15.26 7.53 18.60
CA ASN A 19 -15.79 7.33 19.94
C ASN A 19 -17.16 6.66 19.86
N PRO A 20 -17.32 5.45 20.41
CA PRO A 20 -18.60 4.73 20.35
C PRO A 20 -19.67 5.31 21.25
N LYS A 21 -19.36 6.35 22.09
CA LYS A 21 -20.27 6.85 23.13
C LYS A 21 -20.84 5.72 23.99
N ASN A 22 -22.17 5.65 24.09
CA ASN A 22 -22.89 4.64 24.84
C ASN A 22 -23.42 3.49 23.96
N TYR A 23 -23.11 3.50 22.66
CA TYR A 23 -23.59 2.49 21.75
C TYR A 23 -22.84 1.16 21.97
N LYS A 24 -23.60 0.07 22.09
CA LYS A 24 -23.07 -1.28 22.13
C LYS A 24 -22.99 -1.80 20.69
N VAL A 25 -21.82 -1.64 20.08
CA VAL A 25 -21.56 -2.08 18.70
C VAL A 25 -20.65 -3.30 18.71
N LYS A 26 -20.88 -4.21 17.75
CA LYS A 26 -20.08 -5.42 17.52
C LYS A 26 -19.44 -5.38 16.14
N VAL A 27 -18.41 -6.20 15.92
CA VAL A 27 -17.86 -6.40 14.58
C VAL A 27 -18.93 -6.90 13.64
N GLY A 28 -19.05 -6.24 12.50
CA GLY A 28 -20.06 -6.51 11.49
C GLY A 28 -21.23 -5.54 11.48
N ASP A 29 -21.51 -4.86 12.59
CA ASP A 29 -22.56 -3.85 12.65
C ASP A 29 -22.22 -2.65 11.73
N HIS A 30 -23.25 -1.98 11.28
CA HIS A 30 -23.10 -0.74 10.53
C HIS A 30 -23.46 0.46 11.40
N VAL A 31 -22.72 1.53 11.20
CA VAL A 31 -22.84 2.77 11.99
C VAL A 31 -22.82 4.00 11.08
N ILE A 32 -23.54 5.02 11.51
CA ILE A 32 -23.49 6.35 10.90
C ILE A 32 -22.51 7.19 11.68
N VAL A 33 -21.53 7.76 10.99
CA VAL A 33 -20.46 8.57 11.59
C VAL A 33 -20.32 9.89 10.84
N GLU A 34 -19.84 10.89 11.55
CA GLU A 34 -19.45 12.16 10.93
C GLU A 34 -17.97 12.14 10.58
N THR A 35 -17.65 12.45 9.32
CA THR A 35 -16.26 12.54 8.84
C THR A 35 -15.96 13.98 8.37
N ALA A 36 -14.73 14.23 7.93
CA ALA A 36 -14.38 15.48 7.27
C ALA A 36 -15.09 15.66 5.91
N ARG A 37 -15.66 14.59 5.37
CA ARG A 37 -16.39 14.60 4.10
C ARG A 37 -17.89 14.82 4.26
N GLY A 38 -18.41 14.64 5.45
CA GLY A 38 -19.83 14.66 5.80
C GLY A 38 -20.22 13.42 6.60
N VAL A 39 -21.50 13.13 6.62
CA VAL A 39 -22.07 11.92 7.24
C VAL A 39 -21.80 10.73 6.32
N GLU A 40 -21.27 9.66 6.88
CA GLU A 40 -20.92 8.45 6.14
C GLU A 40 -21.44 7.19 6.83
N TYR A 41 -21.79 6.20 6.01
CA TYR A 41 -22.19 4.85 6.42
C TYR A 41 -20.96 3.95 6.47
N GLY A 42 -20.64 3.40 7.64
CA GLY A 42 -19.44 2.60 7.84
C GLY A 42 -19.71 1.27 8.53
N ARG A 43 -18.85 0.28 8.28
CA ARG A 43 -18.91 -1.02 8.92
C ARG A 43 -17.91 -1.09 10.07
N VAL A 44 -18.35 -1.57 11.23
CA VAL A 44 -17.50 -1.85 12.38
C VAL A 44 -16.63 -3.07 12.08
N VAL A 45 -15.31 -2.91 12.16
CA VAL A 45 -14.30 -3.96 11.91
C VAL A 45 -13.45 -4.27 13.13
N LEU A 46 -13.45 -3.40 14.13
CA LEU A 46 -12.81 -3.63 15.42
C LEU A 46 -13.81 -3.27 16.53
N GLU A 47 -13.96 -4.17 17.49
CA GLU A 47 -14.79 -3.95 18.68
C GLU A 47 -14.29 -2.78 19.52
N PRO A 48 -15.17 -2.18 20.36
CA PRO A 48 -14.77 -1.12 21.27
C PRO A 48 -13.59 -1.55 22.15
N ARG A 49 -12.48 -0.83 22.06
CA ARG A 49 -11.26 -1.09 22.84
C ARG A 49 -10.65 0.21 23.34
N SER A 50 -9.86 0.10 24.40
CA SER A 50 -9.06 1.23 24.89
C SER A 50 -7.74 1.28 24.15
N VAL A 51 -7.42 2.42 23.57
CA VAL A 51 -6.15 2.69 22.87
C VAL A 51 -5.42 3.83 23.56
N LYS A 52 -4.12 3.93 23.29
CA LYS A 52 -3.33 5.08 23.75
C LYS A 52 -3.70 6.32 22.95
N GLU A 53 -3.58 7.48 23.60
CA GLU A 53 -3.88 8.76 22.98
C GLU A 53 -3.04 9.04 21.73
N ASP A 54 -1.78 8.58 21.72
CA ASP A 54 -0.85 8.69 20.60
C ASP A 54 -1.27 7.90 19.34
N GLU A 55 -2.19 6.93 19.49
CA GLU A 55 -2.67 6.09 18.38
C GLU A 55 -3.92 6.67 17.71
N VAL A 56 -4.46 7.77 18.23
CA VAL A 56 -5.71 8.38 17.81
C VAL A 56 -5.45 9.75 17.19
N VAL A 57 -6.12 10.04 16.08
CA VAL A 57 -6.07 11.37 15.45
C VAL A 57 -7.12 12.25 16.07
N HIS A 58 -6.68 13.33 16.74
CA HIS A 58 -7.58 14.31 17.37
C HIS A 58 -8.02 15.41 16.40
N PRO A 59 -9.26 15.95 16.55
CA PRO A 59 -10.28 15.54 17.53
C PRO A 59 -10.95 14.22 17.14
N LEU A 60 -11.10 13.31 18.13
CA LEU A 60 -11.78 12.04 17.92
C LEU A 60 -13.26 12.27 17.65
N LYS A 61 -13.70 11.93 16.45
CA LYS A 61 -15.11 12.06 16.06
C LYS A 61 -15.94 10.91 16.64
N GLU A 62 -17.23 11.14 16.72
CA GLU A 62 -18.16 10.27 17.42
C GLU A 62 -18.99 9.44 16.45
N VAL A 63 -19.42 8.26 16.90
CA VAL A 63 -20.49 7.52 16.26
C VAL A 63 -21.80 8.28 16.53
N LEU A 64 -22.51 8.69 15.48
CA LEU A 64 -23.78 9.40 15.60
C LEU A 64 -24.88 8.45 16.05
N ARG A 65 -24.97 7.27 15.43
CA ARG A 65 -25.92 6.19 15.78
C ARG A 65 -25.57 4.88 15.09
N VAL A 66 -26.16 3.80 15.54
CA VAL A 66 -26.15 2.52 14.81
C VAL A 66 -27.07 2.64 13.60
N ALA A 67 -26.69 2.07 12.48
CA ALA A 67 -27.48 2.07 11.25
C ALA A 67 -28.76 1.26 11.43
N THR A 68 -29.83 1.75 10.83
CA THR A 68 -31.14 1.07 10.75
C THR A 68 -31.27 0.35 9.42
N LYS A 69 -32.32 -0.43 9.25
CA LYS A 69 -32.63 -1.08 7.98
C LYS A 69 -32.89 -0.06 6.86
N GLU A 70 -33.50 1.06 7.20
CA GLU A 70 -33.74 2.18 6.26
C GLU A 70 -32.41 2.78 5.74
N ASP A 71 -31.38 2.85 6.60
CA ASP A 71 -30.06 3.30 6.21
C ASP A 71 -29.36 2.29 5.27
N GLU A 72 -29.57 1.00 5.48
CA GLU A 72 -29.05 -0.05 4.59
C GLU A 72 -29.72 0.03 3.21
N ASP A 73 -31.03 0.24 3.18
CA ASP A 73 -31.79 0.42 1.94
C ASP A 73 -31.36 1.69 1.21
N HIS A 74 -31.15 2.79 1.94
CA HIS A 74 -30.64 4.06 1.40
C HIS A 74 -29.22 3.91 0.82
N GLU A 75 -28.32 3.20 1.50
CA GLU A 75 -26.99 2.91 0.98
C GLU A 75 -27.04 2.04 -0.29
N ALA A 76 -27.96 1.06 -0.34
CA ALA A 76 -28.16 0.25 -1.52
C ALA A 76 -28.67 1.07 -2.72
N GLU A 77 -29.58 2.02 -2.50
CA GLU A 77 -30.00 2.99 -3.51
C GLU A 77 -28.85 3.88 -3.98
N ASN A 78 -28.02 4.37 -3.06
CA ASN A 78 -26.86 5.18 -3.40
C ASN A 78 -25.88 4.42 -4.30
N ARG A 79 -25.63 3.14 -4.01
CA ARG A 79 -24.80 2.28 -4.87
C ARG A 79 -25.38 2.09 -6.27
N GLN A 80 -26.71 2.11 -6.42
CA GLN A 80 -27.33 2.07 -7.74
C GLN A 80 -27.14 3.40 -8.47
N LYS A 81 -27.36 4.53 -7.76
CA LYS A 81 -27.12 5.88 -8.30
C LYS A 81 -25.67 6.08 -8.73
N GLU A 82 -24.70 5.53 -7.99
CA GLU A 82 -23.27 5.56 -8.32
C GLU A 82 -22.97 4.90 -9.68
N LYS A 83 -23.58 3.74 -9.95
CA LYS A 83 -23.43 3.06 -11.24
C LYS A 83 -23.98 3.87 -12.40
N GLU A 84 -25.07 4.58 -12.18
CA GLU A 84 -25.68 5.47 -13.19
C GLU A 84 -24.82 6.72 -13.38
N ALA A 85 -24.38 7.32 -12.28
CA ALA A 85 -23.49 8.49 -12.29
C ALA A 85 -22.17 8.18 -13.02
N PHE A 86 -21.61 6.99 -12.81
CA PHE A 86 -20.43 6.54 -13.51
C PHE A 86 -20.64 6.50 -15.04
N LYS A 87 -21.78 5.95 -15.49
CA LYS A 87 -22.09 5.87 -16.93
C LYS A 87 -22.27 7.26 -17.55
N ILE A 88 -22.98 8.14 -16.85
CA ILE A 88 -23.21 9.53 -17.29
C ILE A 88 -21.88 10.30 -17.36
N CYS A 89 -21.07 10.25 -16.30
CA CYS A 89 -19.79 10.93 -16.25
C CYS A 89 -18.85 10.42 -17.36
N LYS A 90 -18.79 9.10 -17.58
CA LYS A 90 -17.99 8.49 -18.66
C LYS A 90 -18.41 8.97 -20.05
N LYS A 91 -19.72 9.16 -20.28
CA LYS A 91 -20.24 9.72 -21.52
C LYS A 91 -19.81 11.18 -21.68
N LYS A 92 -19.97 11.99 -20.63
CA LYS A 92 -19.58 13.41 -20.63
C LYS A 92 -18.08 13.62 -20.83
N ILE A 93 -17.20 12.80 -20.23
CA ILE A 93 -15.75 12.83 -20.47
C ILE A 93 -15.44 12.67 -21.97
N ARG A 94 -16.13 11.73 -22.65
CA ARG A 94 -15.96 11.51 -24.09
C ARG A 94 -16.46 12.70 -24.93
N GLU A 95 -17.62 13.27 -24.56
CA GLU A 95 -18.20 14.44 -25.24
C GLU A 95 -17.26 15.66 -25.14
N HIS A 96 -16.57 15.83 -24.04
CA HIS A 96 -15.59 16.91 -23.84
C HIS A 96 -14.19 16.57 -24.40
N GLY A 97 -13.94 15.36 -24.91
CA GLY A 97 -12.64 14.96 -25.45
C GLY A 97 -11.52 14.98 -24.44
N LEU A 98 -11.82 14.73 -23.13
CA LEU A 98 -10.81 14.79 -22.07
C LEU A 98 -10.00 13.48 -21.99
N ASP A 99 -8.67 13.61 -21.97
CA ASP A 99 -7.76 12.47 -21.81
C ASP A 99 -7.62 12.09 -20.33
N MET A 100 -8.70 11.51 -19.80
CA MET A 100 -8.78 11.02 -18.43
C MET A 100 -9.59 9.73 -18.37
N LYS A 101 -9.18 8.83 -17.48
CA LYS A 101 -9.87 7.56 -17.25
C LYS A 101 -10.66 7.64 -15.95
N LEU A 102 -11.98 7.59 -16.04
CA LEU A 102 -12.85 7.47 -14.88
C LEU A 102 -12.70 6.08 -14.25
N ILE A 103 -12.48 6.03 -12.94
CA ILE A 103 -12.23 4.80 -12.18
C ILE A 103 -13.42 4.43 -11.32
N ASP A 104 -14.02 5.42 -10.60
CA ASP A 104 -15.11 5.16 -9.66
C ASP A 104 -15.97 6.41 -9.47
N ALA A 105 -17.18 6.24 -8.97
CA ALA A 105 -18.08 7.31 -8.55
C ALA A 105 -18.68 6.95 -7.19
N GLU A 106 -18.74 7.91 -6.27
CA GLU A 106 -19.18 7.72 -4.89
C GLU A 106 -20.12 8.86 -4.46
N TYR A 107 -21.29 8.51 -3.94
CA TYR A 107 -22.17 9.45 -3.28
C TYR A 107 -21.82 9.51 -1.79
N THR A 108 -21.86 10.71 -1.20
CA THR A 108 -21.89 10.80 0.27
C THR A 108 -23.24 10.28 0.76
N PHE A 109 -23.26 9.70 1.97
CA PHE A 109 -24.47 9.08 2.52
C PHE A 109 -25.66 10.06 2.58
N ASP A 110 -25.41 11.35 2.79
CA ASP A 110 -26.40 12.42 2.81
C ASP A 110 -26.80 12.92 1.40
N ASN A 111 -26.28 12.35 0.32
CA ASN A 111 -26.48 12.73 -1.09
C ASN A 111 -26.13 14.20 -1.43
N ASN A 112 -25.43 14.91 -0.55
CA ASN A 112 -25.06 16.31 -0.75
C ASN A 112 -23.90 16.49 -1.73
N LYS A 113 -23.19 15.41 -2.04
CA LYS A 113 -21.97 15.43 -2.85
C LYS A 113 -21.81 14.14 -3.65
N VAL A 114 -21.27 14.28 -4.88
CA VAL A 114 -20.80 13.18 -5.71
C VAL A 114 -19.31 13.34 -5.97
N LEU A 115 -18.54 12.31 -5.66
CA LEU A 115 -17.12 12.25 -5.92
C LEU A 115 -16.86 11.35 -7.12
N PHE A 116 -16.06 11.83 -8.07
CA PHE A 116 -15.59 11.03 -9.19
C PHE A 116 -14.08 10.86 -9.08
N TYR A 117 -13.63 9.63 -9.09
CA TYR A 117 -12.21 9.28 -9.04
C TYR A 117 -11.70 8.97 -10.44
N PHE A 118 -10.59 9.59 -10.82
CA PHE A 118 -10.03 9.42 -12.14
C PHE A 118 -8.50 9.36 -12.12
N THR A 119 -7.91 8.80 -13.18
CA THR A 119 -6.48 8.86 -13.47
C THR A 119 -6.24 9.61 -14.77
N ALA A 120 -5.13 10.32 -14.85
CA ALA A 120 -4.66 11.03 -16.04
C ALA A 120 -3.13 11.20 -15.96
N ASP A 121 -2.47 11.27 -17.10
CA ASP A 121 -1.01 11.42 -17.18
C ASP A 121 -0.53 12.85 -16.90
N GLY A 122 -1.43 13.83 -16.91
CA GLY A 122 -1.14 15.23 -16.67
C GLY A 122 -2.25 15.98 -15.95
N ARG A 123 -2.14 17.31 -16.02
CA ARG A 123 -3.16 18.21 -15.49
C ARG A 123 -4.29 18.37 -16.51
N ILE A 124 -5.50 18.03 -16.12
CA ILE A 124 -6.71 18.13 -16.97
C ILE A 124 -7.51 19.37 -16.57
N ASP A 125 -7.99 20.12 -17.58
CA ASP A 125 -8.99 21.17 -17.35
C ASP A 125 -10.40 20.59 -17.47
N PHE A 126 -10.98 20.31 -16.33
CA PHE A 126 -12.32 19.71 -16.22
C PHE A 126 -13.40 20.74 -15.80
N ARG A 127 -13.15 22.05 -15.86
CA ARG A 127 -14.10 23.08 -15.42
C ARG A 127 -15.45 22.99 -16.12
N GLN A 128 -15.45 22.75 -17.43
CA GLN A 128 -16.69 22.62 -18.19
C GLN A 128 -17.41 21.29 -17.86
N LEU A 129 -16.65 20.20 -17.72
CA LEU A 129 -17.20 18.90 -17.30
C LEU A 129 -17.91 19.01 -15.94
N VAL A 130 -17.32 19.72 -14.97
CA VAL A 130 -17.92 19.93 -13.64
C VAL A 130 -19.24 20.69 -13.75
N LYS A 131 -19.34 21.73 -14.57
CA LYS A 131 -20.58 22.47 -14.79
C LYS A 131 -21.67 21.60 -15.37
N ASP A 132 -21.35 20.80 -16.37
CA ASP A 132 -22.28 19.89 -17.00
C ASP A 132 -22.76 18.79 -16.05
N LEU A 133 -21.86 18.20 -15.27
CA LEU A 133 -22.21 17.22 -14.25
C LEU A 133 -23.08 17.83 -13.14
N ALA A 134 -22.76 19.05 -12.69
CA ALA A 134 -23.55 19.75 -11.69
C ALA A 134 -24.99 20.07 -12.18
N SER A 135 -25.14 20.38 -13.48
CA SER A 135 -26.47 20.59 -14.08
C SER A 135 -27.32 19.31 -14.11
N VAL A 136 -26.67 18.15 -14.32
CA VAL A 136 -27.34 16.83 -14.38
C VAL A 136 -27.71 16.33 -12.99
N PHE A 137 -26.74 16.33 -12.06
CA PHE A 137 -26.93 15.72 -10.74
C PHE A 137 -27.54 16.67 -9.71
N LYS A 138 -27.53 17.98 -9.96
CA LYS A 138 -28.01 19.04 -9.06
C LYS A 138 -27.42 18.98 -7.63
N THR A 139 -26.21 18.43 -7.55
CA THR A 139 -25.44 18.26 -6.31
C THR A 139 -24.04 18.79 -6.48
N ARG A 140 -23.31 18.93 -5.39
CA ARG A 140 -21.88 19.32 -5.42
C ARG A 140 -21.04 18.21 -6.05
N ILE A 141 -20.28 18.54 -7.10
CA ILE A 141 -19.40 17.61 -7.81
C ILE A 141 -17.95 17.82 -7.33
N GLU A 142 -17.28 16.74 -6.96
CA GLU A 142 -15.84 16.71 -6.72
C GLU A 142 -15.16 15.72 -7.67
N LEU A 143 -14.17 16.18 -8.41
CA LEU A 143 -13.28 15.36 -9.24
C LEU A 143 -11.96 15.18 -8.49
N ARG A 144 -11.56 13.92 -8.26
CA ARG A 144 -10.32 13.57 -7.57
C ARG A 144 -9.42 12.73 -8.44
N GLN A 145 -8.27 13.26 -8.78
CA GLN A 145 -7.23 12.47 -9.41
C GLN A 145 -6.60 11.53 -8.38
N ILE A 146 -6.50 10.25 -8.73
CA ILE A 146 -5.91 9.19 -7.90
C ILE A 146 -4.67 8.61 -8.57
N GLY A 147 -3.79 8.02 -7.77
CA GLY A 147 -2.59 7.36 -8.27
C GLY A 147 -2.88 5.97 -8.86
N VAL A 148 -1.99 5.49 -9.72
CA VAL A 148 -2.10 4.17 -10.38
C VAL A 148 -2.24 2.99 -9.41
N ARG A 149 -1.69 3.09 -8.19
CA ARG A 149 -1.87 2.06 -7.17
C ARG A 149 -3.26 2.11 -6.56
N ASP A 150 -3.83 3.29 -6.36
CA ASP A 150 -5.19 3.44 -5.85
C ASP A 150 -6.22 3.01 -6.88
N GLU A 151 -5.98 3.29 -8.17
CA GLU A 151 -6.75 2.73 -9.28
C GLU A 151 -6.75 1.20 -9.20
N THR A 152 -5.56 0.59 -9.14
CA THR A 152 -5.41 -0.87 -9.05
C THR A 152 -6.09 -1.44 -7.79
N LYS A 153 -6.06 -0.71 -6.67
CA LYS A 153 -6.73 -1.09 -5.43
C LYS A 153 -8.25 -1.10 -5.58
N ILE A 154 -8.82 -0.14 -6.30
CA ILE A 154 -10.27 -0.05 -6.55
C ILE A 154 -10.71 -1.14 -7.53
N LEU A 155 -10.03 -1.27 -8.66
CA LEU A 155 -10.39 -2.23 -9.71
C LEU A 155 -10.16 -3.69 -9.30
N GLY A 156 -9.16 -3.94 -8.46
CA GLY A 156 -8.77 -5.30 -8.09
C GLY A 156 -8.04 -6.04 -9.20
N GLY A 157 -7.96 -7.36 -9.07
CA GLY A 157 -7.33 -8.25 -10.04
C GLY A 157 -6.47 -9.33 -9.38
N ILE A 158 -5.69 -10.03 -10.21
CA ILE A 158 -4.81 -11.12 -9.81
C ILE A 158 -3.36 -10.68 -10.02
N GLY A 159 -2.51 -10.91 -9.02
CA GLY A 159 -1.08 -10.63 -9.09
C GLY A 159 -0.31 -11.69 -9.87
N ILE A 160 0.96 -11.40 -10.17
CA ILE A 160 1.87 -12.36 -10.82
C ILE A 160 2.08 -13.66 -10.00
N CYS A 161 1.76 -13.62 -8.70
CA CYS A 161 1.78 -14.76 -7.80
C CYS A 161 0.52 -15.64 -7.87
N GLY A 162 -0.45 -15.32 -8.73
CA GLY A 162 -1.72 -16.04 -8.88
C GLY A 162 -2.76 -15.76 -7.78
N ARG A 163 -2.45 -14.87 -6.81
CA ARG A 163 -3.38 -14.46 -5.74
C ARG A 163 -4.03 -13.13 -6.07
N THR A 164 -5.19 -12.89 -5.47
CA THR A 164 -5.83 -11.55 -5.50
C THR A 164 -4.84 -10.49 -4.99
N LEU A 165 -4.88 -9.32 -5.58
CA LEU A 165 -3.96 -8.22 -5.25
C LEU A 165 -3.99 -7.88 -3.76
N CYS A 166 -2.81 -7.81 -3.13
CA CYS A 166 -2.67 -7.47 -1.70
C CYS A 166 -3.34 -6.13 -1.36
N CYS A 167 -3.21 -5.13 -2.25
CA CYS A 167 -3.84 -3.83 -2.10
C CYS A 167 -5.37 -3.87 -2.17
N HIS A 168 -5.94 -4.86 -2.85
CA HIS A 168 -7.39 -5.05 -2.96
C HIS A 168 -7.97 -5.93 -1.85
N THR A 169 -7.15 -6.63 -1.08
CA THR A 169 -7.61 -7.58 -0.04
C THR A 169 -7.32 -7.09 1.38
N TYR A 170 -6.06 -7.08 1.81
CA TYR A 170 -5.71 -6.81 3.21
C TYR A 170 -4.77 -5.62 3.42
N LEU A 171 -3.98 -5.23 2.40
CA LEU A 171 -2.98 -4.19 2.55
C LEU A 171 -3.61 -2.80 2.30
N SER A 172 -4.06 -2.17 3.37
CA SER A 172 -4.73 -0.86 3.31
C SER A 172 -3.76 0.32 3.23
N GLU A 173 -2.59 0.20 3.85
CA GLU A 173 -1.57 1.24 3.92
C GLU A 173 -0.30 0.85 3.18
N PHE A 174 0.40 1.84 2.60
CA PHE A 174 1.58 1.62 1.79
C PHE A 174 2.78 2.35 2.37
N ALA A 175 3.77 1.58 2.81
CA ALA A 175 5.07 2.11 3.16
C ALA A 175 5.99 2.18 1.91
N PRO A 176 7.01 3.03 1.92
CA PRO A 176 8.00 3.09 0.84
C PRO A 176 8.68 1.74 0.63
N VAL A 177 8.84 1.35 -0.64
CA VAL A 177 9.51 0.11 -1.06
C VAL A 177 10.81 0.47 -1.79
N SER A 178 11.87 -0.26 -1.48
CA SER A 178 13.18 -0.07 -2.11
C SER A 178 13.64 -1.31 -2.89
N ILE A 179 14.50 -1.11 -3.89
CA ILE A 179 15.13 -2.20 -4.63
C ILE A 179 16.01 -3.08 -3.71
N LYS A 180 16.52 -2.51 -2.61
CA LYS A 180 17.30 -3.26 -1.61
C LYS A 180 16.47 -4.41 -1.02
N MET A 181 15.18 -4.20 -0.75
CA MET A 181 14.27 -5.24 -0.24
C MET A 181 14.17 -6.40 -1.23
N ALA A 182 14.09 -6.13 -2.54
CA ALA A 182 14.05 -7.17 -3.56
C ALA A 182 15.35 -8.00 -3.59
N LYS A 183 16.51 -7.35 -3.39
CA LYS A 183 17.81 -8.05 -3.26
C LYS A 183 17.88 -8.95 -2.03
N GLU A 184 17.43 -8.46 -0.88
CA GLU A 184 17.42 -9.20 0.38
C GLU A 184 16.46 -10.39 0.36
N GLN A 185 15.42 -10.31 -0.50
CA GLN A 185 14.48 -11.41 -0.75
C GLN A 185 14.89 -12.32 -1.90
N ASN A 186 16.12 -12.19 -2.42
CA ASN A 186 16.68 -12.96 -3.52
C ASN A 186 15.82 -12.95 -4.81
N LEU A 187 15.12 -11.85 -5.07
CA LEU A 187 14.38 -11.67 -6.31
C LEU A 187 15.27 -11.15 -7.42
N SER A 188 15.02 -11.63 -8.63
CA SER A 188 15.64 -11.07 -9.84
C SER A 188 15.31 -9.59 -9.95
N LEU A 189 16.32 -8.75 -10.23
CA LEU A 189 16.14 -7.31 -10.39
C LEU A 189 15.49 -6.90 -11.73
N ASN A 190 15.01 -7.86 -12.49
CA ASN A 190 14.23 -7.57 -13.68
C ASN A 190 12.95 -6.83 -13.28
N GLN A 191 12.72 -5.67 -13.89
CA GLN A 191 11.60 -4.80 -13.58
C GLN A 191 10.25 -5.51 -13.69
N THR A 192 10.10 -6.42 -14.64
CA THR A 192 8.87 -7.21 -14.82
C THR A 192 8.60 -8.18 -13.65
N LYS A 193 9.64 -8.57 -12.90
CA LYS A 193 9.54 -9.49 -11.77
C LYS A 193 9.37 -8.79 -10.43
N ILE A 194 9.78 -7.53 -10.31
CA ILE A 194 9.70 -6.75 -9.06
C ILE A 194 8.62 -5.67 -9.08
N SER A 195 7.96 -5.45 -10.23
CA SER A 195 6.86 -4.50 -10.37
C SER A 195 5.51 -5.21 -10.23
N GLY A 196 4.60 -4.56 -9.53
CA GLY A 196 3.20 -4.99 -9.44
C GLY A 196 2.42 -4.60 -10.71
N VAL A 197 1.17 -5.04 -10.79
CA VAL A 197 0.23 -4.69 -11.88
C VAL A 197 0.07 -3.17 -12.06
N CYS A 198 0.22 -2.40 -10.97
CA CYS A 198 0.20 -0.93 -11.00
C CYS A 198 1.47 -0.28 -11.57
N GLY A 199 2.46 -1.04 -12.06
CA GLY A 199 3.73 -0.53 -12.60
C GLY A 199 4.73 -0.03 -11.55
N ARG A 200 4.39 -0.02 -10.25
CA ARG A 200 5.29 0.35 -9.16
C ARG A 200 5.86 -0.89 -8.49
N LEU A 201 6.96 -0.74 -7.72
CA LEU A 201 7.51 -1.86 -6.94
C LEU A 201 6.42 -2.54 -6.10
N MET A 202 6.48 -3.87 -6.06
CA MET A 202 5.49 -4.70 -5.36
C MET A 202 5.43 -4.35 -3.87
N CYS A 203 4.23 -4.08 -3.36
CA CYS A 203 4.00 -3.74 -1.96
C CYS A 203 4.24 -4.93 -1.01
N CYS A 204 4.11 -6.17 -1.50
CA CYS A 204 4.44 -7.37 -0.73
C CYS A 204 5.92 -7.42 -0.31
N LEU A 205 6.84 -6.83 -1.07
CA LEU A 205 8.25 -6.73 -0.69
C LEU A 205 8.43 -6.09 0.70
N LYS A 206 7.73 -4.98 0.95
CA LYS A 206 7.79 -4.33 2.26
C LYS A 206 7.04 -5.13 3.33
N ASN A 207 5.90 -5.72 2.97
CA ASN A 207 5.07 -6.50 3.89
C ASN A 207 5.81 -7.74 4.42
N GLU A 208 6.66 -8.34 3.59
CA GLU A 208 7.41 -9.55 3.93
C GLU A 208 8.83 -9.26 4.44
N GLN A 209 9.29 -8.00 4.39
CA GLN A 209 10.67 -7.59 4.67
C GLN A 209 11.16 -8.05 6.05
N GLU A 210 10.35 -7.86 7.07
CA GLU A 210 10.74 -8.21 8.45
C GLU A 210 10.97 -9.71 8.61
N THR A 211 10.13 -10.54 8.00
CA THR A 211 10.29 -11.99 7.99
C THR A 211 11.58 -12.41 7.30
N TYR A 212 11.88 -11.80 6.13
CA TYR A 212 13.13 -12.10 5.43
C TYR A 212 14.36 -11.61 6.21
N GLU A 213 14.30 -10.45 6.84
CA GLU A 213 15.40 -9.95 7.69
C GLU A 213 15.66 -10.87 8.88
N GLU A 214 14.62 -11.40 9.50
CA GLU A 214 14.73 -12.37 10.59
C GLU A 214 15.37 -13.68 10.13
N LEU A 215 14.84 -14.26 9.07
CA LEU A 215 15.32 -15.52 8.50
C LEU A 215 16.77 -15.41 7.97
N ASN A 216 17.14 -14.27 7.39
CA ASN A 216 18.49 -14.03 6.88
C ASN A 216 19.54 -13.86 7.98
N ARG A 217 19.17 -13.59 9.25
CA ARG A 217 20.14 -13.38 10.34
C ARG A 217 21.06 -14.56 10.56
N ASN A 218 20.53 -15.76 10.36
CA ASN A 218 21.21 -17.01 10.63
C ASN A 218 21.67 -17.73 9.35
N LEU A 219 21.74 -17.04 8.22
CA LEU A 219 22.17 -17.60 6.95
C LEU A 219 23.55 -17.08 6.52
N PRO A 220 24.40 -17.95 5.92
CA PRO A 220 25.63 -17.53 5.30
C PRO A 220 25.33 -16.68 4.05
N GLY A 221 26.27 -15.84 3.65
CA GLY A 221 26.18 -15.09 2.40
C GLY A 221 26.62 -15.91 1.20
N ILE A 222 26.17 -15.52 0.01
CA ILE A 222 26.73 -16.05 -1.24
C ILE A 222 28.20 -15.70 -1.31
N GLY A 223 29.06 -16.69 -1.60
CA GLY A 223 30.50 -16.58 -1.60
C GLY A 223 31.19 -16.86 -0.26
N ASP A 224 30.43 -17.00 0.85
CA ASP A 224 31.02 -17.36 2.16
C ASP A 224 31.51 -18.83 2.14
N MET A 225 32.61 -19.10 2.86
CA MET A 225 33.09 -20.46 3.10
C MET A 225 32.32 -21.11 4.24
N VAL A 226 31.84 -22.30 4.03
CA VAL A 226 31.10 -23.10 5.02
C VAL A 226 31.67 -24.53 5.07
N THR A 227 31.51 -25.20 6.20
CA THR A 227 31.95 -26.58 6.39
C THR A 227 30.70 -27.46 6.51
N THR A 228 30.68 -28.54 5.71
CA THR A 228 29.60 -29.54 5.70
C THR A 228 29.67 -30.44 6.93
N PRO A 229 28.64 -31.23 7.24
CA PRO A 229 28.68 -32.22 8.33
C PRO A 229 29.79 -33.27 8.16
N GLN A 230 30.18 -33.55 6.92
CA GLN A 230 31.27 -34.49 6.58
C GLN A 230 32.67 -33.88 6.74
N GLY A 231 32.74 -32.59 7.14
CA GLY A 231 34.01 -31.89 7.33
C GLY A 231 34.62 -31.29 6.05
N VAL A 232 33.91 -31.38 4.91
CA VAL A 232 34.35 -30.79 3.64
C VAL A 232 34.03 -29.32 3.62
N SER A 233 34.99 -28.47 3.23
CA SER A 233 34.78 -27.04 3.06
C SER A 233 34.29 -26.74 1.65
N GLY A 234 33.30 -25.82 1.54
CA GLY A 234 32.78 -25.42 0.25
C GLY A 234 32.33 -23.95 0.26
N THR A 235 32.11 -23.42 -0.93
CA THR A 235 31.67 -22.04 -1.14
C THR A 235 30.18 -21.99 -1.38
N VAL A 236 29.47 -21.10 -0.67
CA VAL A 236 28.02 -20.88 -0.85
C VAL A 236 27.73 -20.29 -2.23
N GLN A 237 26.97 -20.99 -3.04
CA GLN A 237 26.57 -20.56 -4.39
C GLN A 237 25.18 -19.91 -4.39
N SER A 238 24.23 -20.46 -3.62
CA SER A 238 22.91 -19.88 -3.49
C SER A 238 22.27 -20.24 -2.14
N VAL A 239 21.33 -19.39 -1.71
CA VAL A 239 20.65 -19.53 -0.42
C VAL A 239 19.15 -19.44 -0.65
N ASN A 240 18.41 -20.43 -0.16
CA ASN A 240 16.94 -20.36 -0.10
C ASN A 240 16.52 -19.94 1.30
N VAL A 241 16.17 -18.67 1.43
CA VAL A 241 15.86 -18.05 2.73
C VAL A 241 14.66 -18.71 3.42
N LEU A 242 13.58 -18.96 2.67
CA LEU A 242 12.34 -19.52 3.24
C LEU A 242 12.47 -20.98 3.67
N ARG A 243 13.21 -21.78 2.89
CA ARG A 243 13.45 -23.19 3.22
C ARG A 243 14.63 -23.40 4.15
N GLN A 244 15.40 -22.33 4.44
CA GLN A 244 16.65 -22.42 5.21
C GLN A 244 17.64 -23.46 4.63
N MET A 245 17.74 -23.48 3.28
CA MET A 245 18.61 -24.40 2.54
C MET A 245 19.71 -23.62 1.84
N VAL A 246 20.91 -24.20 1.78
CA VAL A 246 22.11 -23.59 1.18
C VAL A 246 22.69 -24.55 0.16
N LYS A 247 22.94 -24.05 -1.05
CA LYS A 247 23.69 -24.78 -2.08
C LYS A 247 25.15 -24.40 -2.00
N ILE A 248 25.99 -25.41 -1.90
CA ILE A 248 27.42 -25.27 -1.68
C ILE A 248 28.15 -25.97 -2.84
N GLY A 249 29.12 -25.28 -3.42
CA GLY A 249 30.08 -25.87 -4.33
C GLY A 249 31.22 -26.52 -3.52
N VAL A 250 31.32 -27.83 -3.55
CA VAL A 250 32.38 -28.60 -2.92
C VAL A 250 33.27 -29.21 -4.00
N GLU A 251 34.57 -29.33 -3.73
CA GLU A 251 35.50 -30.09 -4.60
C GLU A 251 35.67 -31.47 -4.00
N VAL A 252 35.23 -32.50 -4.74
CA VAL A 252 35.36 -33.91 -4.38
C VAL A 252 36.07 -34.58 -5.52
N ASN A 253 37.25 -35.18 -5.29
CA ASN A 253 38.03 -35.90 -6.31
C ASN A 253 38.35 -35.05 -7.57
N ASP A 254 38.75 -33.78 -7.39
CA ASP A 254 39.00 -32.80 -8.46
C ASP A 254 37.78 -32.41 -9.32
N GLU A 255 36.57 -32.87 -8.97
CA GLU A 255 35.33 -32.47 -9.60
C GLU A 255 34.56 -31.49 -8.70
N LYS A 256 33.95 -30.46 -9.32
CA LYS A 256 33.09 -29.47 -8.59
C LYS A 256 31.67 -29.98 -8.59
N GLU A 257 31.20 -30.37 -7.43
CA GLU A 257 29.82 -30.77 -7.21
C GLU A 257 29.05 -29.67 -6.46
N ILE A 258 27.75 -29.55 -6.78
CA ILE A 258 26.81 -28.67 -6.04
C ILE A 258 25.95 -29.58 -5.15
N GLN A 259 26.10 -29.38 -3.84
CA GLN A 259 25.30 -30.11 -2.85
C GLN A 259 24.42 -29.12 -2.06
N GLU A 260 23.22 -29.59 -1.67
CA GLU A 260 22.26 -28.77 -0.93
C GLU A 260 22.14 -29.29 0.51
N PHE A 261 22.32 -28.36 1.48
CA PHE A 261 22.27 -28.68 2.90
C PHE A 261 21.32 -27.76 3.64
N PRO A 262 20.61 -28.20 4.70
CA PRO A 262 19.95 -27.32 5.63
C PRO A 262 20.98 -26.51 6.42
N VAL A 263 20.69 -25.23 6.64
CA VAL A 263 21.65 -24.32 7.30
C VAL A 263 22.07 -24.78 8.69
N ARG A 264 21.17 -25.47 9.42
CA ARG A 264 21.45 -26.01 10.76
C ARG A 264 22.58 -27.03 10.81
N ASP A 265 22.85 -27.69 9.68
CA ASP A 265 23.88 -28.75 9.57
C ASP A 265 25.22 -28.16 9.16
N LEU A 266 25.28 -26.87 8.80
CA LEU A 266 26.49 -26.21 8.33
C LEU A 266 27.20 -25.44 9.45
N ARG A 267 28.53 -25.50 9.40
CA ARG A 267 29.37 -24.64 10.29
C ARG A 267 29.93 -23.48 9.50
N PHE A 268 29.62 -22.26 9.93
CA PHE A 268 30.12 -21.01 9.36
C PHE A 268 30.20 -19.91 10.41
N ARG A 269 30.95 -18.83 10.12
CA ARG A 269 31.01 -17.66 10.98
C ARG A 269 29.83 -16.73 10.64
N PRO A 270 28.89 -16.48 11.57
CA PRO A 270 27.80 -15.57 11.31
C PRO A 270 28.31 -14.16 11.00
N LYS A 271 27.68 -13.45 10.08
CA LYS A 271 28.01 -12.06 9.76
C LYS A 271 27.89 -11.21 11.02
N ARG A 272 29.00 -10.58 11.45
CA ARG A 272 28.98 -9.57 12.51
C ARG A 272 28.00 -8.47 12.07
N LYS A 273 27.01 -8.13 12.93
CA LYS A 273 26.19 -6.95 12.75
C LYS A 273 27.12 -5.76 12.52
N LYS A 274 27.10 -5.14 11.32
CA LYS A 274 27.60 -3.77 11.20
C LYS A 274 26.66 -2.95 12.08
N GLY A 275 27.19 -2.46 13.21
CA GLY A 275 26.48 -1.58 14.10
C GLY A 275 25.90 -0.44 13.27
N LYS A 276 24.70 0.02 13.63
CA LYS A 276 24.16 1.32 13.18
C LYS A 276 25.15 2.38 13.70
N GLY A 277 26.19 2.61 12.94
CA GLY A 277 27.21 3.62 13.18
C GLY A 277 26.94 4.79 12.25
N GLY A 278 26.68 5.94 12.86
CA GLY A 278 27.08 7.24 12.39
C GLY A 278 26.44 7.74 11.10
N SER A 279 25.60 8.72 11.27
CA SER A 279 25.36 9.81 10.32
C SER A 279 26.61 10.14 9.52
N ALA A 280 26.56 9.94 8.22
CA ALA A 280 27.55 10.48 7.31
C ALA A 280 27.32 11.99 7.20
N ASP A 281 28.34 12.74 7.59
CA ASP A 281 28.46 14.16 7.36
C ASP A 281 28.27 14.47 5.87
N HIS A 282 27.25 15.28 5.59
CA HIS A 282 27.15 15.98 4.32
C HIS A 282 28.18 17.12 4.35
N GLU A 283 29.32 16.92 3.69
CA GLU A 283 30.17 18.03 3.27
C GLU A 283 29.40 18.90 2.29
N GLU A 284 28.96 20.04 2.75
CA GLU A 284 28.55 21.18 1.94
C GLU A 284 29.76 21.68 1.15
N LYS A 285 29.81 21.40 -0.13
CA LYS A 285 30.70 22.12 -1.05
C LYS A 285 30.11 23.48 -1.33
N GLU A 286 30.66 24.49 -0.68
CA GLU A 286 30.49 25.89 -1.05
C GLU A 286 30.84 26.11 -2.52
N VAL A 287 29.83 26.43 -3.31
CA VAL A 287 30.02 26.98 -4.66
C VAL A 287 30.30 28.46 -4.50
N LYS A 288 31.58 28.84 -4.64
CA LYS A 288 32.02 30.22 -4.73
C LYS A 288 31.27 30.92 -5.89
N LYS A 289 30.53 31.96 -5.56
CA LYS A 289 30.00 32.96 -6.48
C LYS A 289 31.17 33.70 -7.12
N GLY A 290 31.33 33.52 -8.41
CA GLY A 290 32.15 34.40 -9.23
C GLY A 290 31.38 35.64 -9.66
N ASP A 291 31.89 36.80 -9.24
CA ASP A 291 31.47 38.12 -9.69
C ASP A 291 31.69 38.26 -11.20
N SER A 292 30.67 38.69 -11.90
CA SER A 292 30.85 39.36 -13.20
C SER A 292 29.86 40.48 -13.34
N LYS A 293 30.43 41.66 -13.48
CA LYS A 293 29.81 42.97 -13.60
C LYS A 293 28.88 43.11 -14.84
N PRO A 294 27.93 44.02 -14.79
CA PRO A 294 27.04 44.31 -15.91
C PRO A 294 27.76 45.14 -16.98
N ASN A 295 27.52 44.87 -18.25
CA ASN A 295 27.89 45.73 -19.35
C ASN A 295 26.64 46.30 -20.03
N GLU A 296 26.56 47.60 -19.99
CA GLU A 296 25.61 48.44 -20.73
C GLU A 296 25.79 48.27 -22.26
N LYS A 297 24.73 48.05 -22.95
CA LYS A 297 24.30 48.86 -24.13
C LYS A 297 22.90 48.42 -24.56
#